data_05490bfb942ebd5146ec681e1cb84113
#
_entry.id   05490bfb942ebd5146ec681e1cb84113
#
_cell.length_a   1.000
_cell.length_b   1.000
_cell.length_c   1.000
_cell.angle_alpha   90.00
_cell.angle_beta   90.00
_cell.angle_gamma   90.00
#
_symmetry.space_group_name_H-M   'P 1'
#
loop_
_entity.id
_entity.type
_entity.pdbx_description
1 polymer ?
#
loop_
_entity_poly.entity_id
_entity_poly.type
_entity_poly.pdbx_seq_one_letter_code
_entity_poly.pdbx_strand_id
1 'polypeptide(L)'
;MKEKVVLAYSGGLDTTAIIPWLKENFDYEVICCCVDCGQGNELDGLDERAKLSGASKLYIENIVDEFCDDYIMPCVQAGAVYENKYLLGTSMARPVIAKKLVEIARKEGAVAICHGATGKGNDQIRFELAIKALAPDIKIIAPWRMNDLWKMDSREAEIEYCKKHGIDLPFGTDSSYSRDRNLWHISHEGLELEDPANEPNYDHLLVLGVSPEKAPDEGEYITMKFEKGVPTSLNGKEMKVSEIITELNKLGGKHGIGIIDIVENRVVGMKSRGVYETPGGTILMEAHKQLEELVLDRATMEVKKDMGNKFSQIVYEGKWFTPLREAVQAFVTSTQEYVTGEVKFKLYKGNIIKAGTTSPYSLYNESLASFTTGDLYDHNDASGFITLFGLPLKVRAMKLQEVNAKKN
;
A
#
# COMPACT_ATOMS: atom_id res chain seq x y z
N MET A 1 -40.73 8.19 0.85
CA MET A 1 -39.58 7.73 1.61
C MET A 1 -38.44 8.69 1.31
N LYS A 2 -37.62 9.01 2.30
CA LYS A 2 -36.41 9.81 2.06
C LYS A 2 -35.43 9.06 1.16
N GLU A 3 -34.73 9.80 0.32
CA GLU A 3 -33.60 9.21 -0.42
C GLU A 3 -32.48 8.79 0.54
N LYS A 4 -31.75 7.77 0.18
CA LYS A 4 -30.68 7.20 1.01
C LYS A 4 -29.31 7.60 0.48
N VAL A 5 -28.38 7.84 1.42
CA VAL A 5 -26.96 8.03 1.12
C VAL A 5 -26.13 7.04 1.94
N VAL A 6 -25.11 6.43 1.33
CA VAL A 6 -24.13 5.63 2.05
C VAL A 6 -22.91 6.51 2.34
N LEU A 7 -22.54 6.61 3.62
CA LEU A 7 -21.38 7.34 4.08
C LEU A 7 -20.23 6.38 4.36
N ALA A 8 -19.05 6.63 3.75
CA ALA A 8 -17.79 6.02 4.16
C ALA A 8 -17.47 6.49 5.58
N TYR A 9 -17.70 5.64 6.57
CA TYR A 9 -17.66 6.01 7.97
C TYR A 9 -16.49 5.38 8.70
N SER A 10 -15.56 6.19 9.17
CA SER A 10 -14.42 5.76 9.98
C SER A 10 -14.66 5.86 11.49
N GLY A 11 -15.72 6.54 11.90
CA GLY A 11 -15.97 6.88 13.31
C GLY A 11 -15.11 8.04 13.84
N GLY A 12 -14.30 8.67 12.99
CA GLY A 12 -13.56 9.88 13.30
C GLY A 12 -14.46 11.12 13.33
N LEU A 13 -13.91 12.25 13.77
CA LEU A 13 -14.64 13.51 13.93
C LEU A 13 -15.32 13.94 12.63
N ASP A 14 -14.53 14.03 11.53
CA ASP A 14 -15.02 14.50 10.23
C ASP A 14 -16.22 13.67 9.73
N THR A 15 -16.07 12.33 9.72
CA THR A 15 -17.14 11.45 9.24
C THR A 15 -18.38 11.46 10.15
N THR A 16 -18.18 11.74 11.43
CA THR A 16 -19.26 11.89 12.40
C THR A 16 -20.04 13.20 12.18
N ALA A 17 -19.36 14.32 11.96
CA ALA A 17 -19.96 15.61 11.65
C ALA A 17 -20.73 15.58 10.31
N ILE A 18 -20.30 14.77 9.35
CA ILE A 18 -20.98 14.62 8.05
C ILE A 18 -22.37 14.00 8.20
N ILE A 19 -22.67 13.18 9.20
CA ILE A 19 -23.98 12.55 9.37
C ILE A 19 -25.10 13.59 9.53
N PRO A 20 -25.08 14.48 10.55
CA PRO A 20 -26.11 15.52 10.67
C PRO A 20 -26.06 16.51 9.49
N TRP A 21 -24.89 16.80 8.95
CA TRP A 21 -24.75 17.69 7.81
C TRP A 21 -25.47 17.18 6.55
N LEU A 22 -25.41 15.89 6.25
CA LEU A 22 -26.15 15.27 5.13
C LEU A 22 -27.66 15.36 5.33
N LYS A 23 -28.12 15.20 6.57
CA LYS A 23 -29.56 15.31 6.90
C LYS A 23 -30.07 16.73 6.75
N GLU A 24 -29.29 17.73 7.17
CA GLU A 24 -29.67 19.15 7.11
C GLU A 24 -29.68 19.68 5.67
N ASN A 25 -28.68 19.35 4.87
CA ASN A 25 -28.50 19.95 3.56
C ASN A 25 -29.20 19.19 2.41
N PHE A 26 -29.46 17.88 2.59
CA PHE A 26 -30.01 17.05 1.52
C PHE A 26 -31.27 16.27 1.93
N ASP A 27 -31.68 16.32 3.18
CA ASP A 27 -32.79 15.53 3.75
C ASP A 27 -32.63 14.01 3.55
N TYR A 28 -31.36 13.49 3.50
CA TYR A 28 -31.11 12.10 3.31
C TYR A 28 -31.33 11.25 4.57
N GLU A 29 -31.70 9.99 4.35
CA GLU A 29 -31.50 8.92 5.29
C GLU A 29 -30.03 8.43 5.17
N VAL A 30 -29.26 8.58 6.27
CA VAL A 30 -27.82 8.31 6.26
C VAL A 30 -27.54 6.89 6.74
N ILE A 31 -26.93 6.09 5.87
CA ILE A 31 -26.44 4.75 6.15
C ILE A 31 -24.93 4.82 6.26
N CYS A 32 -24.38 4.49 7.43
CA CYS A 32 -22.95 4.41 7.63
C CYS A 32 -22.41 3.06 7.18
N CYS A 33 -21.26 3.06 6.54
CA CYS A 33 -20.53 1.85 6.20
C CYS A 33 -19.07 2.00 6.61
N CYS A 34 -18.65 1.22 7.60
CA CYS A 34 -17.25 1.04 7.97
C CYS A 34 -16.76 -0.27 7.38
N VAL A 35 -15.59 -0.23 6.74
CA VAL A 35 -14.98 -1.41 6.12
C VAL A 35 -13.75 -1.78 6.94
N ASP A 36 -13.77 -2.98 7.51
CA ASP A 36 -12.65 -3.53 8.30
C ASP A 36 -11.58 -4.09 7.36
N CYS A 37 -10.50 -3.34 7.24
CA CYS A 37 -9.27 -3.72 6.53
C CYS A 37 -8.15 -4.12 7.51
N GLY A 38 -8.47 -4.44 8.77
CA GLY A 38 -7.51 -4.78 9.81
C GLY A 38 -6.96 -3.57 10.58
N GLN A 39 -7.78 -2.53 10.79
CA GLN A 39 -7.42 -1.35 11.60
C GLN A 39 -7.52 -1.58 13.11
N GLY A 40 -7.85 -2.79 13.55
CA GLY A 40 -7.81 -3.20 14.95
C GLY A 40 -8.87 -2.50 15.82
N ASN A 41 -8.45 -1.92 16.95
CA ASN A 41 -9.33 -1.31 17.94
C ASN A 41 -10.00 0.02 17.50
N GLU A 42 -9.71 0.52 16.30
CA GLU A 42 -10.41 1.69 15.76
C GLU A 42 -11.90 1.42 15.48
N LEU A 43 -12.29 0.12 15.41
CA LEU A 43 -13.67 -0.32 15.24
C LEU A 43 -14.49 -0.28 16.55
N ASP A 44 -13.86 -0.12 17.69
CA ASP A 44 -14.52 -0.17 18.99
C ASP A 44 -15.48 1.01 19.18
N GLY A 45 -16.72 0.72 19.59
CA GLY A 45 -17.74 1.72 19.89
C GLY A 45 -18.33 2.44 18.66
N LEU A 46 -18.10 1.94 17.43
CA LEU A 46 -18.64 2.54 16.20
C LEU A 46 -20.18 2.54 16.17
N ASP A 47 -20.82 1.48 16.65
CA ASP A 47 -22.28 1.35 16.69
C ASP A 47 -22.92 2.47 17.50
N GLU A 48 -22.40 2.71 18.70
CA GLU A 48 -22.91 3.78 19.58
C GLU A 48 -22.67 5.16 18.96
N ARG A 49 -21.46 5.40 18.41
CA ARG A 49 -21.13 6.67 17.77
C ARG A 49 -22.02 6.97 16.57
N ALA A 50 -22.20 6.02 15.66
CA ALA A 50 -23.05 6.17 14.49
C ALA A 50 -24.51 6.46 14.89
N LYS A 51 -25.03 5.74 15.87
CA LYS A 51 -26.39 5.92 16.40
C LYS A 51 -26.58 7.29 17.06
N LEU A 52 -25.65 7.69 17.93
CA LEU A 52 -25.68 9.01 18.59
C LEU A 52 -25.61 10.15 17.58
N SER A 53 -24.89 9.97 16.48
CA SER A 53 -24.75 10.94 15.40
C SER A 53 -25.99 11.00 14.49
N GLY A 54 -26.94 10.07 14.65
CA GLY A 54 -28.21 10.05 13.92
C GLY A 54 -28.18 9.26 12.62
N ALA A 55 -27.22 8.34 12.43
CA ALA A 55 -27.26 7.38 11.35
C ALA A 55 -28.49 6.44 11.50
N SER A 56 -29.15 6.11 10.41
CA SER A 56 -30.27 5.17 10.41
C SER A 56 -29.81 3.72 10.49
N LYS A 57 -28.59 3.44 10.00
CA LYS A 57 -28.01 2.10 9.97
C LYS A 57 -26.48 2.19 9.91
N LEU A 58 -25.82 1.18 10.50
CA LEU A 58 -24.38 0.97 10.34
C LEU A 58 -24.12 -0.42 9.76
N TYR A 59 -23.25 -0.48 8.77
CA TYR A 59 -22.60 -1.71 8.30
C TYR A 59 -21.15 -1.70 8.74
N ILE A 60 -20.69 -2.82 9.29
CA ILE A 60 -19.26 -3.10 9.52
C ILE A 60 -18.94 -4.34 8.68
N GLU A 61 -18.21 -4.13 7.58
CA GLU A 61 -17.91 -5.19 6.61
C GLU A 61 -16.46 -5.62 6.79
N ASN A 62 -16.24 -6.85 7.28
CA ASN A 62 -14.89 -7.40 7.39
C ASN A 62 -14.42 -7.92 6.03
N ILE A 63 -13.34 -7.34 5.51
CA ILE A 63 -12.75 -7.72 4.22
C ILE A 63 -11.26 -8.00 4.33
N VAL A 64 -10.76 -8.33 5.51
CA VAL A 64 -9.31 -8.49 5.75
C VAL A 64 -8.68 -9.53 4.81
N ASP A 65 -9.32 -10.70 4.63
CA ASP A 65 -8.81 -11.72 3.70
C ASP A 65 -8.91 -11.25 2.24
N GLU A 66 -10.05 -10.67 1.80
CA GLU A 66 -10.21 -10.09 0.45
C GLU A 66 -9.17 -9.00 0.17
N PHE A 67 -8.90 -8.13 1.16
CA PHE A 67 -7.90 -7.09 1.03
C PHE A 67 -6.49 -7.66 0.83
N CYS A 68 -6.16 -8.72 1.57
CA CYS A 68 -4.86 -9.39 1.44
C CYS A 68 -4.72 -10.10 0.10
N ASP A 69 -5.70 -10.92 -0.27
CA ASP A 69 -5.58 -11.81 -1.41
C ASP A 69 -5.72 -11.07 -2.75
N ASP A 70 -6.67 -10.12 -2.84
CA ASP A 70 -7.05 -9.47 -4.10
C ASP A 70 -6.39 -8.09 -4.33
N TYR A 71 -5.84 -7.45 -3.27
CA TYR A 71 -5.25 -6.11 -3.39
C TYR A 71 -3.79 -6.05 -2.94
N ILE A 72 -3.44 -6.62 -1.81
CA ILE A 72 -2.06 -6.64 -1.32
C ILE A 72 -1.20 -7.58 -2.17
N MET A 73 -1.62 -8.84 -2.34
CA MET A 73 -0.81 -9.84 -3.06
C MET A 73 -0.50 -9.44 -4.50
N PRO A 74 -1.44 -8.90 -5.31
CA PRO A 74 -1.09 -8.37 -6.63
C PRO A 74 0.01 -7.29 -6.60
N CYS A 75 0.03 -6.42 -5.60
CA CYS A 75 1.08 -5.42 -5.43
C CYS A 75 2.42 -6.05 -5.02
N VAL A 76 2.41 -7.05 -4.14
CA VAL A 76 3.60 -7.82 -3.75
C VAL A 76 4.19 -8.54 -4.96
N GLN A 77 3.36 -9.29 -5.69
CA GLN A 77 3.77 -10.02 -6.90
C GLN A 77 4.31 -9.09 -7.99
N ALA A 78 3.75 -7.89 -8.12
CA ALA A 78 4.25 -6.87 -9.05
C ALA A 78 5.58 -6.24 -8.60
N GLY A 79 5.94 -6.35 -7.32
CA GLY A 79 7.02 -5.57 -6.73
C GLY A 79 6.68 -4.06 -6.76
N ALA A 80 5.39 -3.71 -6.56
CA ALA A 80 4.89 -2.35 -6.71
C ALA A 80 5.29 -1.47 -5.54
N VAL A 81 6.19 -0.54 -5.77
CA VAL A 81 6.67 0.45 -4.78
C VAL A 81 6.63 1.83 -5.41
N TYR A 82 5.82 2.73 -4.86
CA TYR A 82 5.73 4.09 -5.37
C TYR A 82 6.94 4.92 -4.93
N GLU A 83 7.55 5.63 -5.89
CA GLU A 83 8.75 6.46 -5.69
C GLU A 83 9.89 5.73 -4.95
N ASN A 84 10.02 4.42 -5.17
CA ASN A 84 11.02 3.52 -4.59
C ASN A 84 10.98 3.40 -3.05
N LYS A 85 9.91 3.84 -2.40
CA LYS A 85 9.78 3.82 -0.94
C LYS A 85 8.40 3.40 -0.44
N TYR A 86 7.33 3.95 -1.00
CA TYR A 86 5.99 3.80 -0.46
C TYR A 86 5.33 2.49 -0.91
N LEU A 87 4.97 1.63 0.05
CA LEU A 87 4.37 0.32 -0.18
C LEU A 87 2.84 0.34 -0.35
N LEU A 88 2.27 1.49 -0.72
CA LEU A 88 0.90 1.67 -1.22
C LEU A 88 -0.26 1.32 -0.25
N GLY A 89 -0.05 1.21 1.05
CA GLY A 89 -1.05 0.68 1.97
C GLY A 89 -2.40 1.41 1.95
N THR A 90 -2.41 2.75 1.98
CA THR A 90 -3.64 3.54 1.82
C THR A 90 -4.21 3.41 0.40
N SER A 91 -3.33 3.39 -0.61
CA SER A 91 -3.73 3.35 -2.02
C SER A 91 -4.43 2.04 -2.40
N MET A 92 -4.01 0.92 -1.82
CA MET A 92 -4.63 -0.40 -2.01
C MET A 92 -5.97 -0.53 -1.28
N ALA A 93 -6.12 0.11 -0.12
CA ALA A 93 -7.33 0.00 0.69
C ALA A 93 -8.52 0.78 0.08
N ARG A 94 -8.29 1.95 -0.52
CA ARG A 94 -9.40 2.80 -1.01
C ARG A 94 -10.26 2.15 -2.10
N PRO A 95 -9.73 1.46 -3.12
CA PRO A 95 -10.58 0.80 -4.12
C PRO A 95 -11.43 -0.33 -3.54
N VAL A 96 -10.94 -1.14 -2.60
CA VAL A 96 -11.74 -2.19 -1.99
C VAL A 96 -12.82 -1.62 -1.06
N ILE A 97 -12.51 -0.57 -0.31
CA ILE A 97 -13.51 0.16 0.50
C ILE A 97 -14.60 0.72 -0.42
N ALA A 98 -14.23 1.40 -1.52
CA ALA A 98 -15.19 1.95 -2.47
C ALA A 98 -16.08 0.87 -3.09
N LYS A 99 -15.53 -0.32 -3.40
CA LYS A 99 -16.31 -1.48 -3.86
C LYS A 99 -17.38 -1.86 -2.85
N LYS A 100 -17.04 -1.96 -1.56
CA LYS A 100 -18.03 -2.27 -0.50
C LYS A 100 -19.07 -1.17 -0.34
N LEU A 101 -18.69 0.10 -0.42
CA LEU A 101 -19.65 1.22 -0.40
C LEU A 101 -20.66 1.10 -1.54
N VAL A 102 -20.22 0.76 -2.75
CA VAL A 102 -21.09 0.53 -3.90
C VAL A 102 -22.01 -0.68 -3.67
N GLU A 103 -21.50 -1.80 -3.16
CA GLU A 103 -22.30 -2.98 -2.84
C GLU A 103 -23.42 -2.64 -1.84
N ILE A 104 -23.10 -1.91 -0.77
CA ILE A 104 -24.09 -1.46 0.23
C ILE A 104 -25.07 -0.46 -0.37
N ALA A 105 -24.61 0.48 -1.19
CA ALA A 105 -25.47 1.46 -1.86
C ALA A 105 -26.50 0.75 -2.75
N ARG A 106 -26.08 -0.24 -3.53
CA ARG A 106 -26.99 -1.06 -4.36
C ARG A 106 -27.99 -1.85 -3.51
N LYS A 107 -27.50 -2.50 -2.43
CA LYS A 107 -28.35 -3.28 -1.50
C LYS A 107 -29.42 -2.43 -0.84
N GLU A 108 -29.12 -1.20 -0.46
CA GLU A 108 -30.02 -0.29 0.23
C GLU A 108 -30.86 0.59 -0.72
N GLY A 109 -30.58 0.56 -2.03
CA GLY A 109 -31.20 1.45 -3.01
C GLY A 109 -30.81 2.91 -2.77
N ALA A 110 -29.60 3.18 -2.31
CA ALA A 110 -29.10 4.52 -2.09
C ALA A 110 -28.79 5.22 -3.42
N VAL A 111 -29.09 6.51 -3.49
CA VAL A 111 -28.88 7.35 -4.68
C VAL A 111 -27.53 8.05 -4.67
N ALA A 112 -26.86 8.06 -3.51
CA ALA A 112 -25.57 8.73 -3.33
C ALA A 112 -24.63 7.96 -2.42
N ILE A 113 -23.32 8.19 -2.63
CA ILE A 113 -22.25 7.79 -1.73
C ILE A 113 -21.51 9.07 -1.30
N CYS A 114 -21.25 9.18 0.01
CA CYS A 114 -20.51 10.29 0.59
C CYS A 114 -19.19 9.81 1.19
N HIS A 115 -18.13 10.59 1.03
CA HIS A 115 -16.84 10.35 1.70
C HIS A 115 -16.31 11.63 2.34
N GLY A 116 -15.56 11.47 3.46
CA GLY A 116 -14.95 12.56 4.22
C GLY A 116 -13.50 12.90 3.78
N ALA A 117 -13.04 12.44 2.63
CA ALA A 117 -11.70 12.75 2.16
C ALA A 117 -11.55 14.24 1.88
N THR A 118 -10.46 14.83 2.40
CA THR A 118 -10.17 16.26 2.22
C THR A 118 -9.79 16.60 0.79
N GLY A 119 -9.98 17.86 0.37
CA GLY A 119 -9.64 18.33 -0.97
C GLY A 119 -8.12 18.36 -1.26
N LYS A 120 -7.26 18.20 -0.24
CA LYS A 120 -5.80 18.19 -0.36
C LYS A 120 -5.20 16.80 -0.50
N GLY A 121 -5.95 15.74 -0.14
CA GLY A 121 -5.49 14.36 -0.15
C GLY A 121 -5.75 13.62 -1.47
N ASN A 122 -5.02 12.51 -1.69
CA ASN A 122 -5.23 11.62 -2.84
C ASN A 122 -6.51 10.77 -2.70
N ASP A 123 -7.01 10.56 -1.48
CA ASP A 123 -8.07 9.61 -1.20
C ASP A 123 -9.40 9.96 -1.88
N GLN A 124 -9.69 11.26 -2.04
CA GLN A 124 -10.83 11.70 -2.82
C GLN A 124 -10.79 11.15 -4.26
N ILE A 125 -9.60 11.14 -4.90
CA ILE A 125 -9.43 10.63 -6.25
C ILE A 125 -9.64 9.11 -6.26
N ARG A 126 -9.06 8.40 -5.31
CA ARG A 126 -9.13 6.94 -5.19
C ARG A 126 -10.56 6.45 -4.98
N PHE A 127 -11.32 7.07 -4.07
CA PHE A 127 -12.74 6.75 -3.86
C PHE A 127 -13.57 7.04 -5.10
N GLU A 128 -13.43 8.23 -5.65
CA GLU A 128 -14.32 8.65 -6.75
C GLU A 128 -14.06 7.91 -8.06
N LEU A 129 -12.80 7.64 -8.41
CA LEU A 129 -12.49 6.85 -9.60
C LEU A 129 -13.02 5.42 -9.47
N ALA A 130 -12.92 4.81 -8.29
CA ALA A 130 -13.46 3.49 -8.04
C ALA A 130 -15.00 3.49 -8.11
N ILE A 131 -15.68 4.45 -7.47
CA ILE A 131 -17.15 4.58 -7.52
C ILE A 131 -17.62 4.83 -8.96
N LYS A 132 -16.96 5.72 -9.70
CA LYS A 132 -17.31 6.00 -11.11
C LYS A 132 -17.15 4.77 -12.01
N ALA A 133 -16.14 3.94 -11.76
CA ALA A 133 -15.94 2.71 -12.53
C ALA A 133 -17.01 1.65 -12.22
N LEU A 134 -17.42 1.52 -10.95
CA LEU A 134 -18.32 0.47 -10.48
C LEU A 134 -19.80 0.86 -10.51
N ALA A 135 -20.11 2.15 -10.35
CA ALA A 135 -21.48 2.67 -10.24
C ALA A 135 -21.58 4.09 -10.80
N PRO A 136 -21.51 4.25 -12.15
CA PRO A 136 -21.49 5.56 -12.80
C PRO A 136 -22.77 6.39 -12.61
N ASP A 137 -23.86 5.76 -12.21
CA ASP A 137 -25.17 6.36 -11.95
C ASP A 137 -25.33 6.87 -10.51
N ILE A 138 -24.46 6.49 -9.58
CA ILE A 138 -24.52 6.93 -8.19
C ILE A 138 -23.89 8.32 -8.03
N LYS A 139 -24.62 9.24 -7.38
CA LYS A 139 -24.10 10.57 -7.06
C LYS A 139 -23.01 10.48 -6.00
N ILE A 140 -21.90 11.21 -6.20
CA ILE A 140 -20.83 11.32 -5.22
C ILE A 140 -20.96 12.65 -4.46
N ILE A 141 -20.89 12.59 -3.13
CA ILE A 141 -20.90 13.76 -2.25
C ILE A 141 -19.56 13.83 -1.53
N ALA A 142 -18.88 14.96 -1.70
CA ALA A 142 -17.58 15.23 -1.09
C ALA A 142 -17.64 16.58 -0.36
N PRO A 143 -18.03 16.62 0.92
CA PRO A 143 -18.29 17.84 1.67
C PRO A 143 -17.16 18.87 1.60
N TRP A 144 -15.91 18.43 1.79
CA TRP A 144 -14.71 19.27 1.77
C TRP A 144 -14.47 20.05 0.48
N ARG A 145 -15.20 19.75 -0.60
CA ARG A 145 -15.18 20.50 -1.87
C ARG A 145 -16.46 21.29 -2.13
N MET A 146 -17.40 21.29 -1.18
CA MET A 146 -18.68 21.98 -1.27
C MET A 146 -18.66 23.25 -0.42
N ASN A 147 -17.77 24.19 -0.74
CA ASN A 147 -17.45 25.38 0.05
C ASN A 147 -18.69 26.25 0.42
N ASP A 148 -19.75 26.18 -0.39
CA ASP A 148 -20.99 26.91 -0.11
C ASP A 148 -21.83 26.28 1.01
N LEU A 149 -21.71 24.96 1.22
CA LEU A 149 -22.46 24.18 2.18
C LEU A 149 -21.63 23.73 3.38
N TRP A 150 -20.36 23.32 3.17
CA TRP A 150 -19.44 22.90 4.23
C TRP A 150 -18.74 24.12 4.81
N LYS A 151 -19.04 24.46 6.05
CA LYS A 151 -18.51 25.65 6.76
C LYS A 151 -17.57 25.29 7.90
N MET A 152 -17.28 23.99 8.10
CA MET A 152 -16.39 23.51 9.13
C MET A 152 -14.96 23.40 8.55
N ASP A 153 -14.16 24.43 8.76
CA ASP A 153 -12.80 24.58 8.21
C ASP A 153 -11.71 24.24 9.22
N SER A 154 -12.09 23.92 10.46
CA SER A 154 -11.19 23.53 11.53
C SER A 154 -11.80 22.42 12.41
N ARG A 155 -10.91 21.71 13.11
CA ARG A 155 -11.29 20.68 14.09
C ARG A 155 -12.21 21.23 15.18
N GLU A 156 -11.96 22.45 15.65
CA GLU A 156 -12.77 23.13 16.65
C GLU A 156 -14.18 23.40 16.13
N ALA A 157 -14.30 23.85 14.88
CA ALA A 157 -15.59 24.10 14.24
C ALA A 157 -16.40 22.80 14.10
N GLU A 158 -15.77 21.69 13.76
CA GLU A 158 -16.42 20.37 13.69
C GLU A 158 -16.89 19.89 15.08
N ILE A 159 -16.07 20.06 16.12
CA ILE A 159 -16.43 19.72 17.51
C ILE A 159 -17.64 20.57 17.95
N GLU A 160 -17.62 21.87 17.70
CA GLU A 160 -18.73 22.76 18.04
C GLU A 160 -20.00 22.37 17.30
N TYR A 161 -19.90 22.05 16.01
CA TYR A 161 -21.01 21.58 15.20
C TYR A 161 -21.60 20.26 15.74
N CYS A 162 -20.75 19.29 16.09
CA CYS A 162 -21.20 18.05 16.72
C CYS A 162 -21.93 18.31 18.05
N LYS A 163 -21.39 19.15 18.91
CA LYS A 163 -22.01 19.53 20.19
C LYS A 163 -23.38 20.18 20.00
N LYS A 164 -23.52 21.08 19.03
CA LYS A 164 -24.80 21.72 18.68
C LYS A 164 -25.86 20.70 18.28
N HIS A 165 -25.46 19.55 17.71
CA HIS A 165 -26.36 18.45 17.35
C HIS A 165 -26.53 17.39 18.44
N GLY A 166 -26.06 17.67 19.66
CA GLY A 166 -26.15 16.75 20.80
C GLY A 166 -25.22 15.55 20.71
N ILE A 167 -24.19 15.62 19.85
CA ILE A 167 -23.18 14.59 19.66
C ILE A 167 -22.02 14.95 20.56
N ASP A 168 -21.98 14.35 21.76
CA ASP A 168 -20.86 14.50 22.70
C ASP A 168 -19.88 13.33 22.49
N LEU A 169 -18.75 13.65 21.88
CA LEU A 169 -17.73 12.66 21.53
C LEU A 169 -16.45 12.94 22.30
N PRO A 170 -15.70 11.91 22.72
CA PRO A 170 -14.46 12.05 23.46
C PRO A 170 -13.29 12.50 22.57
N PHE A 171 -13.55 13.34 21.57
CA PHE A 171 -12.49 13.90 20.73
C PHE A 171 -11.83 15.08 21.47
N GLY A 172 -10.56 14.87 21.89
CA GLY A 172 -9.75 15.92 22.44
C GLY A 172 -9.41 17.01 21.42
N THR A 173 -9.14 18.21 21.91
CA THR A 173 -8.60 19.34 21.12
C THR A 173 -7.09 19.21 20.90
N ASP A 174 -6.45 18.21 21.51
CA ASP A 174 -5.00 18.03 21.44
C ASP A 174 -4.54 17.76 20.01
N SER A 175 -3.47 18.44 19.61
CA SER A 175 -2.81 18.19 18.35
C SER A 175 -2.26 16.76 18.30
N SER A 176 -2.68 15.99 17.33
CA SER A 176 -2.25 14.61 17.13
C SER A 176 -1.87 14.39 15.68
N TYR A 177 -1.02 13.40 15.42
CA TYR A 177 -0.76 12.99 14.04
C TYR A 177 -2.07 12.57 13.36
N SER A 178 -2.22 12.96 12.09
CA SER A 178 -3.22 12.35 11.22
C SER A 178 -2.75 10.94 10.86
N ARG A 179 -3.58 9.95 11.15
CA ARG A 179 -3.25 8.53 10.95
C ARG A 179 -4.28 7.84 10.07
N ASP A 180 -3.80 6.94 9.20
CA ASP A 180 -4.62 5.98 8.46
C ASP A 180 -4.02 4.60 8.65
N ARG A 181 -4.81 3.66 9.16
CA ARG A 181 -4.37 2.31 9.52
C ARG A 181 -5.17 1.24 8.80
N ASN A 182 -4.46 0.22 8.36
CA ASN A 182 -5.03 -1.06 7.93
C ASN A 182 -4.04 -2.19 8.26
N LEU A 183 -4.33 -3.43 7.86
CA LEU A 183 -3.45 -4.56 8.16
C LEU A 183 -2.04 -4.40 7.60
N TRP A 184 -1.90 -3.72 6.44
CA TRP A 184 -0.62 -3.58 5.75
C TRP A 184 0.27 -2.51 6.37
N HIS A 185 -0.30 -1.40 6.82
CA HIS A 185 0.46 -0.27 7.31
C HIS A 185 -0.30 0.67 8.26
N ILE A 186 0.43 1.61 8.82
CA ILE A 186 -0.10 2.85 9.37
C ILE A 186 0.69 4.04 8.82
N SER A 187 -0.03 5.09 8.39
CA SER A 187 0.57 6.37 7.99
C SER A 187 0.51 7.38 9.12
N HIS A 188 1.49 8.27 9.18
CA HIS A 188 1.55 9.40 10.10
C HIS A 188 1.86 10.67 9.31
N GLU A 189 1.03 11.69 9.48
CA GLU A 189 1.19 13.03 8.88
C GLU A 189 0.92 14.11 9.94
N GLY A 190 1.41 15.32 9.69
CA GLY A 190 1.16 16.48 10.56
C GLY A 190 2.24 16.72 11.61
N LEU A 191 1.99 17.70 12.49
CA LEU A 191 2.92 18.14 13.54
C LEU A 191 4.32 18.48 12.99
N GLU A 192 5.40 17.99 13.63
CA GLU A 192 6.77 18.25 13.19
C GLU A 192 7.08 17.72 11.79
N LEU A 193 6.27 16.77 11.27
CA LEU A 193 6.47 16.23 9.93
C LEU A 193 6.10 17.21 8.81
N GLU A 194 5.36 18.28 9.12
CA GLU A 194 5.00 19.30 8.11
C GLU A 194 6.20 20.07 7.61
N ASP A 195 7.27 20.16 8.39
CA ASP A 195 8.54 20.73 7.96
C ASP A 195 9.56 19.61 7.70
N PRO A 196 10.01 19.39 6.46
CA PRO A 196 11.02 18.38 6.13
C PRO A 196 12.37 18.56 6.84
N ALA A 197 12.64 19.72 7.42
CA ALA A 197 13.85 19.96 8.19
C ALA A 197 13.82 19.35 9.60
N ASN A 198 12.63 18.98 10.09
CA ASN A 198 12.48 18.42 11.43
C ASN A 198 12.73 16.91 11.43
N GLU A 199 13.39 16.43 12.49
CA GLU A 199 13.51 15.00 12.78
C GLU A 199 12.17 14.46 13.30
N PRO A 200 11.69 13.27 12.82
CA PRO A 200 10.50 12.64 13.38
C PRO A 200 10.72 12.19 14.82
N ASN A 201 9.76 12.47 15.68
CA ASN A 201 9.80 11.96 17.05
C ASN A 201 9.26 10.52 17.12
N TYR A 202 10.12 9.54 16.78
CA TYR A 202 9.74 8.13 16.73
C TYR A 202 9.18 7.58 18.05
N ASP A 203 9.51 8.16 19.19
CA ASP A 203 9.00 7.73 20.49
C ASP A 203 7.51 8.00 20.68
N HIS A 204 7.00 9.04 20.04
CA HIS A 204 5.58 9.41 20.07
C HIS A 204 4.84 9.01 18.80
N LEU A 205 5.56 8.84 17.71
CA LEU A 205 4.99 8.58 16.39
C LEU A 205 4.66 7.09 16.21
N LEU A 206 5.60 6.18 16.53
CA LEU A 206 5.48 4.76 16.21
C LEU A 206 4.37 4.07 17.04
N VAL A 207 3.59 3.23 16.36
CA VAL A 207 2.45 2.48 16.91
C VAL A 207 2.60 0.97 16.70
N LEU A 208 3.16 0.55 15.55
CA LEU A 208 3.29 -0.87 15.19
C LEU A 208 4.62 -1.46 15.66
N GLY A 209 5.59 -0.63 15.97
CA GLY A 209 6.92 -1.10 16.33
C GLY A 209 7.72 -0.11 17.17
N VAL A 210 9.01 -0.33 17.19
CA VAL A 210 10.00 0.51 17.87
C VAL A 210 11.04 1.03 16.89
N SER A 211 11.77 2.10 17.25
CA SER A 211 12.92 2.52 16.44
C SER A 211 14.03 1.46 16.44
N PRO A 212 14.89 1.39 15.41
CA PRO A 212 16.00 0.45 15.37
C PRO A 212 16.92 0.49 16.60
N GLU A 213 17.11 1.67 17.21
CA GLU A 213 17.92 1.84 18.42
C GLU A 213 17.30 1.11 19.63
N LYS A 214 15.97 1.04 19.69
CA LYS A 214 15.22 0.41 20.79
C LYS A 214 14.91 -1.07 20.54
N ALA A 215 15.22 -1.57 19.35
CA ALA A 215 15.02 -2.97 19.01
C ALA A 215 16.00 -3.89 19.77
N PRO A 216 15.65 -5.18 19.98
CA PRO A 216 16.50 -6.13 20.71
C PRO A 216 17.90 -6.26 20.11
N ASP A 217 18.90 -6.51 20.98
CA ASP A 217 20.29 -6.75 20.58
C ASP A 217 20.49 -8.16 19.97
N GLU A 218 19.52 -9.04 20.12
CA GLU A 218 19.52 -10.37 19.50
C GLU A 218 18.64 -10.40 18.27
N GLY A 219 19.20 -10.90 17.16
CA GLY A 219 18.43 -11.08 15.92
C GLY A 219 17.60 -12.36 15.94
N GLU A 220 16.47 -12.32 15.24
CA GLU A 220 15.51 -13.43 15.16
C GLU A 220 15.44 -14.01 13.75
N TYR A 221 15.53 -15.34 13.62
CA TYR A 221 15.41 -16.01 12.34
C TYR A 221 13.94 -16.30 12.02
N ILE A 222 13.58 -16.06 10.76
CA ILE A 222 12.27 -16.44 10.21
C ILE A 222 12.45 -17.20 8.90
N THR A 223 11.49 -18.06 8.60
CA THR A 223 11.45 -18.83 7.36
C THR A 223 10.06 -18.74 6.75
N MET A 224 9.98 -18.40 5.46
CA MET A 224 8.73 -18.24 4.73
C MET A 224 8.72 -19.17 3.51
N LYS A 225 7.60 -19.88 3.28
CA LYS A 225 7.39 -20.63 2.03
C LYS A 225 6.43 -19.88 1.12
N PHE A 226 6.70 -20.03 -0.17
CA PHE A 226 5.88 -19.45 -1.23
C PHE A 226 5.48 -20.52 -2.25
N GLU A 227 4.28 -20.37 -2.78
CA GLU A 227 3.80 -21.11 -3.95
C GLU A 227 3.23 -20.12 -4.96
N LYS A 228 3.77 -20.10 -6.19
CA LYS A 228 3.36 -19.18 -7.27
C LYS A 228 3.30 -17.71 -6.81
N GLY A 229 4.32 -17.28 -6.06
CA GLY A 229 4.44 -15.91 -5.56
C GLY A 229 3.55 -15.55 -4.38
N VAL A 230 2.79 -16.50 -3.82
CA VAL A 230 1.93 -16.30 -2.64
C VAL A 230 2.57 -16.98 -1.42
N PRO A 231 2.71 -16.30 -0.27
CA PRO A 231 3.24 -16.92 0.94
C PRO A 231 2.20 -17.93 1.51
N THR A 232 2.67 -19.13 1.85
CA THR A 232 1.82 -20.23 2.35
C THR A 232 2.14 -20.65 3.78
N SER A 233 3.35 -20.34 4.26
CA SER A 233 3.71 -20.63 5.65
C SER A 233 4.74 -19.67 6.22
N LEU A 234 4.72 -19.53 7.54
CA LEU A 234 5.71 -18.81 8.33
C LEU A 234 6.22 -19.72 9.44
N ASN A 235 7.56 -19.85 9.55
CA ASN A 235 8.24 -20.69 10.56
C ASN A 235 7.69 -22.14 10.62
N GLY A 236 7.38 -22.71 9.45
CA GLY A 236 6.87 -24.07 9.31
C GLY A 236 5.38 -24.25 9.60
N LYS A 237 4.66 -23.19 9.97
CA LYS A 237 3.21 -23.22 10.16
C LYS A 237 2.50 -22.71 8.91
N GLU A 238 1.61 -23.50 8.35
CA GLU A 238 0.71 -23.08 7.27
C GLU A 238 -0.31 -22.06 7.80
N MET A 239 -0.50 -20.98 7.06
CA MET A 239 -1.30 -19.83 7.47
C MET A 239 -1.89 -19.15 6.24
N LYS A 240 -3.02 -18.46 6.42
CA LYS A 240 -3.54 -17.52 5.43
C LYS A 240 -2.61 -16.30 5.27
N VAL A 241 -2.68 -15.63 4.13
CA VAL A 241 -1.88 -14.41 3.87
C VAL A 241 -2.11 -13.35 4.95
N SER A 242 -3.36 -13.14 5.36
CA SER A 242 -3.71 -12.16 6.42
C SER A 242 -3.07 -12.49 7.76
N GLU A 243 -3.02 -13.77 8.14
CA GLU A 243 -2.36 -14.24 9.35
C GLU A 243 -0.84 -14.08 9.27
N ILE A 244 -0.23 -14.40 8.11
CA ILE A 244 1.20 -14.22 7.86
C ILE A 244 1.57 -12.74 8.01
N ILE A 245 0.83 -11.82 7.38
CA ILE A 245 1.07 -10.38 7.49
C ILE A 245 0.95 -9.93 8.94
N THR A 246 -0.06 -10.41 9.66
CA THR A 246 -0.26 -10.10 11.08
C THR A 246 0.93 -10.50 11.94
N GLU A 247 1.45 -11.71 11.76
CA GLU A 247 2.62 -12.19 12.50
C GLU A 247 3.91 -11.45 12.07
N LEU A 248 4.08 -11.17 10.77
CA LEU A 248 5.20 -10.39 10.26
C LEU A 248 5.19 -8.95 10.79
N ASN A 249 4.01 -8.35 10.98
CA ASN A 249 3.89 -7.03 11.61
C ASN A 249 4.43 -7.03 13.03
N LYS A 250 4.12 -8.06 13.82
CA LYS A 250 4.65 -8.20 15.19
C LYS A 250 6.17 -8.38 15.19
N LEU A 251 6.66 -9.30 14.36
CA LEU A 251 8.09 -9.61 14.26
C LEU A 251 8.88 -8.40 13.73
N GLY A 252 8.42 -7.79 12.64
CA GLY A 252 9.06 -6.63 12.04
C GLY A 252 9.03 -5.41 12.95
N GLY A 253 7.90 -5.14 13.60
CA GLY A 253 7.75 -4.05 14.57
C GLY A 253 8.68 -4.21 15.77
N LYS A 254 8.79 -5.43 16.33
CA LYS A 254 9.74 -5.77 17.39
C LYS A 254 11.19 -5.43 17.02
N HIS A 255 11.56 -5.65 15.77
CA HIS A 255 12.93 -5.43 15.28
C HIS A 255 13.13 -4.08 14.58
N GLY A 256 12.18 -3.14 14.68
CA GLY A 256 12.32 -1.80 14.12
C GLY A 256 12.33 -1.75 12.59
N ILE A 257 11.71 -2.73 11.93
CA ILE A 257 11.67 -2.86 10.47
C ILE A 257 10.47 -2.12 9.89
N GLY A 258 10.64 -1.52 8.70
CA GLY A 258 9.55 -0.99 7.92
C GLY A 258 9.14 0.44 8.25
N ILE A 259 10.01 1.22 8.87
CA ILE A 259 9.84 2.66 9.08
C ILE A 259 10.31 3.38 7.82
N ILE A 260 9.41 4.12 7.17
CA ILE A 260 9.66 4.79 5.89
C ILE A 260 9.29 6.26 6.02
N ASP A 261 10.27 7.15 5.99
CA ASP A 261 10.07 8.60 5.89
C ASP A 261 10.23 9.03 4.43
N ILE A 262 9.19 9.63 3.86
CA ILE A 262 9.16 10.02 2.47
C ILE A 262 8.51 11.39 2.27
N VAL A 263 9.11 12.20 1.41
CA VAL A 263 8.46 13.34 0.77
C VAL A 263 7.98 12.87 -0.61
N GLU A 264 6.69 12.58 -0.72
CA GLU A 264 6.07 12.02 -1.93
C GLU A 264 5.40 13.09 -2.80
N ASN A 265 5.23 12.78 -4.09
CA ASN A 265 4.46 13.61 -5.00
C ASN A 265 3.01 13.12 -5.04
N ARG A 266 2.08 13.91 -4.49
CA ARG A 266 0.65 13.60 -4.55
C ARG A 266 0.09 13.77 -5.97
N VAL A 267 -0.92 12.98 -6.31
CA VAL A 267 -1.64 13.07 -7.61
C VAL A 267 -2.23 14.46 -7.82
N VAL A 268 -2.63 15.12 -6.77
CA VAL A 268 -3.14 16.51 -6.78
C VAL A 268 -2.04 17.57 -7.02
N GLY A 269 -0.78 17.17 -7.21
CA GLY A 269 0.31 18.02 -7.69
C GLY A 269 1.19 18.62 -6.61
N MET A 270 0.89 18.44 -5.32
CA MET A 270 1.74 18.93 -4.23
C MET A 270 2.65 17.84 -3.67
N LYS A 271 3.75 18.26 -3.06
CA LYS A 271 4.58 17.37 -2.23
C LYS A 271 3.99 17.27 -0.83
N SER A 272 4.08 16.08 -0.24
CA SER A 272 3.67 15.83 1.13
C SER A 272 4.65 14.90 1.81
N ARG A 273 4.97 15.15 3.07
CA ARG A 273 5.77 14.26 3.88
C ARG A 273 4.88 13.40 4.76
N GLY A 274 5.20 12.11 4.82
CA GLY A 274 4.59 11.16 5.74
C GLY A 274 5.62 10.16 6.23
N VAL A 275 5.40 9.65 7.43
CA VAL A 275 6.11 8.49 7.96
C VAL A 275 5.16 7.31 7.96
N TYR A 276 5.60 6.21 7.39
CA TYR A 276 4.82 4.98 7.29
C TYR A 276 5.49 3.87 8.11
N GLU A 277 4.68 3.13 8.85
CA GLU A 277 5.09 1.87 9.45
C GLU A 277 4.48 0.73 8.63
N THR A 278 5.33 -0.08 7.99
CA THR A 278 4.93 -1.22 7.16
C THR A 278 5.82 -2.42 7.47
N PRO A 279 5.88 -2.87 8.73
CA PRO A 279 6.87 -3.85 9.16
C PRO A 279 6.72 -5.20 8.45
N GLY A 280 5.54 -5.79 8.45
CA GLY A 280 5.28 -7.06 7.78
C GLY A 280 5.36 -6.96 6.27
N GLY A 281 4.85 -5.86 5.72
CA GLY A 281 4.90 -5.61 4.28
C GLY A 281 6.32 -5.49 3.75
N THR A 282 7.22 -4.83 4.48
CA THR A 282 8.64 -4.71 4.12
C THR A 282 9.33 -6.07 4.08
N ILE A 283 9.05 -6.93 5.08
CA ILE A 283 9.59 -8.29 5.12
C ILE A 283 9.04 -9.14 3.96
N LEU A 284 7.73 -9.09 3.72
CA LEU A 284 7.07 -9.87 2.67
C LEU A 284 7.56 -9.48 1.27
N MET A 285 7.67 -8.17 0.99
CA MET A 285 8.21 -7.64 -0.27
C MET A 285 9.65 -8.11 -0.51
N GLU A 286 10.50 -8.05 0.50
CA GLU A 286 11.89 -8.49 0.37
C GLU A 286 11.99 -10.01 0.21
N ALA A 287 11.16 -10.81 0.89
CA ALA A 287 11.13 -12.26 0.74
C ALA A 287 10.70 -12.68 -0.66
N HIS A 288 9.64 -12.08 -1.18
CA HIS A 288 9.16 -12.34 -2.53
C HIS A 288 10.23 -11.98 -3.58
N LYS A 289 10.84 -10.80 -3.45
CA LYS A 289 11.91 -10.35 -4.34
C LYS A 289 13.10 -11.29 -4.35
N GLN A 290 13.56 -11.79 -3.19
CA GLN A 290 14.68 -12.73 -3.11
C GLN A 290 14.37 -14.05 -3.81
N LEU A 291 13.12 -14.52 -3.75
CA LEU A 291 12.74 -15.73 -4.46
C LEU A 291 12.72 -15.51 -5.97
N GLU A 292 12.24 -14.35 -6.44
CA GLU A 292 12.30 -13.98 -7.85
C GLU A 292 13.74 -13.90 -8.39
N GLU A 293 14.67 -13.35 -7.61
CA GLU A 293 16.10 -13.31 -7.98
C GLU A 293 16.66 -14.69 -8.30
N LEU A 294 16.10 -15.75 -7.70
CA LEU A 294 16.57 -17.11 -7.89
C LEU A 294 15.94 -17.84 -9.10
N VAL A 295 14.70 -17.48 -9.44
CA VAL A 295 13.87 -18.26 -10.37
C VAL A 295 13.55 -17.54 -11.69
N LEU A 296 13.69 -16.22 -11.77
CA LEU A 296 13.42 -15.48 -12.99
C LEU A 296 14.71 -15.19 -13.75
N ASP A 297 14.64 -15.30 -15.09
CA ASP A 297 15.73 -14.88 -15.96
C ASP A 297 15.85 -13.36 -16.05
N ARG A 298 17.01 -12.89 -16.53
CA ARG A 298 17.34 -11.48 -16.62
C ARG A 298 16.33 -10.66 -17.41
N ALA A 299 15.93 -11.14 -18.58
CA ALA A 299 15.05 -10.39 -19.48
C ALA A 299 13.64 -10.25 -18.87
N THR A 300 13.14 -11.31 -18.25
CA THR A 300 11.86 -11.29 -17.51
C THR A 300 11.92 -10.32 -16.32
N MET A 301 13.00 -10.34 -15.54
CA MET A 301 13.18 -9.43 -14.41
C MET A 301 13.22 -7.95 -14.83
N GLU A 302 13.90 -7.62 -15.94
CA GLU A 302 13.96 -6.25 -16.47
C GLU A 302 12.57 -5.72 -16.81
N VAL A 303 11.79 -6.46 -17.61
CA VAL A 303 10.42 -6.06 -17.97
C VAL A 303 9.49 -6.04 -16.78
N LYS A 304 9.61 -7.03 -15.86
CA LYS A 304 8.79 -7.08 -14.66
C LYS A 304 9.00 -5.87 -13.77
N LYS A 305 10.23 -5.39 -13.63
CA LYS A 305 10.53 -4.17 -12.88
C LYS A 305 9.82 -2.93 -13.44
N ASP A 306 9.81 -2.79 -14.77
CA ASP A 306 9.11 -1.69 -15.43
C ASP A 306 7.59 -1.80 -15.23
N MET A 307 7.04 -3.01 -15.33
CA MET A 307 5.62 -3.27 -15.07
C MET A 307 5.27 -3.04 -13.60
N GLY A 308 6.14 -3.39 -12.66
CA GLY A 308 5.96 -3.10 -11.22
C GLY A 308 5.92 -1.59 -10.92
N ASN A 309 6.81 -0.82 -11.54
CA ASN A 309 6.77 0.64 -11.45
C ASN A 309 5.46 1.19 -12.05
N LYS A 310 5.01 0.65 -13.19
CA LYS A 310 3.74 1.06 -13.80
C LYS A 310 2.56 0.68 -12.92
N PHE A 311 2.57 -0.51 -12.33
CA PHE A 311 1.54 -0.99 -11.42
C PHE A 311 1.43 -0.06 -10.19
N SER A 312 2.57 0.32 -9.59
CA SER A 312 2.59 1.23 -8.45
C SER A 312 1.97 2.59 -8.75
N GLN A 313 2.23 3.16 -9.93
CA GLN A 313 1.60 4.41 -10.39
C GLN A 313 0.08 4.26 -10.55
N ILE A 314 -0.37 3.18 -11.19
CA ILE A 314 -1.79 2.90 -11.41
C ILE A 314 -2.52 2.81 -10.07
N VAL A 315 -1.96 2.08 -9.11
CA VAL A 315 -2.54 1.91 -7.76
C VAL A 315 -2.53 3.23 -6.99
N TYR A 316 -1.41 3.94 -7.00
CA TYR A 316 -1.26 5.24 -6.32
C TYR A 316 -2.28 6.28 -6.81
N GLU A 317 -2.53 6.32 -8.13
CA GLU A 317 -3.46 7.24 -8.78
C GLU A 317 -4.94 6.81 -8.64
N GLY A 318 -5.25 5.71 -7.96
CA GLY A 318 -6.63 5.23 -7.78
C GLY A 318 -7.24 4.57 -9.01
N LYS A 319 -6.44 4.13 -9.96
CA LYS A 319 -6.87 3.52 -11.22
C LYS A 319 -6.99 1.99 -11.15
N TRP A 320 -7.42 1.46 -10.01
CA TRP A 320 -7.54 0.03 -9.76
C TRP A 320 -8.48 -0.68 -10.76
N PHE A 321 -9.65 -0.10 -10.99
CA PHE A 321 -10.67 -0.66 -11.89
C PHE A 321 -10.51 -0.15 -13.32
N THR A 322 -9.33 -0.40 -13.93
CA THR A 322 -9.03 -0.01 -15.30
C THR A 322 -8.47 -1.17 -16.12
N PRO A 323 -8.74 -1.21 -17.44
CA PRO A 323 -8.17 -2.24 -18.32
C PRO A 323 -6.64 -2.28 -18.29
N LEU A 324 -5.97 -1.13 -18.08
CA LEU A 324 -4.52 -1.06 -17.98
C LEU A 324 -4.01 -1.83 -16.76
N ARG A 325 -4.66 -1.67 -15.59
CA ARG A 325 -4.31 -2.43 -14.39
C ARG A 325 -4.46 -3.93 -14.62
N GLU A 326 -5.56 -4.34 -15.27
CA GLU A 326 -5.82 -5.75 -15.56
C GLU A 326 -4.76 -6.35 -16.48
N ALA A 327 -4.38 -5.62 -17.53
CA ALA A 327 -3.35 -6.06 -18.48
C ALA A 327 -1.97 -6.19 -17.80
N VAL A 328 -1.57 -5.22 -16.99
CA VAL A 328 -0.30 -5.28 -16.24
C VAL A 328 -0.33 -6.40 -15.22
N GLN A 329 -1.44 -6.60 -14.51
CA GLN A 329 -1.59 -7.70 -13.56
C GLN A 329 -1.51 -9.06 -14.26
N ALA A 330 -2.14 -9.23 -15.43
CA ALA A 330 -2.07 -10.48 -16.19
C ALA A 330 -0.62 -10.83 -16.56
N PHE A 331 0.16 -9.83 -16.99
CA PHE A 331 1.61 -10.00 -17.22
C PHE A 331 2.32 -10.43 -15.93
N VAL A 332 2.12 -9.69 -14.82
CA VAL A 332 2.75 -10.02 -13.53
C VAL A 332 2.39 -11.43 -13.09
N THR A 333 1.10 -11.79 -13.11
CA THR A 333 0.63 -13.12 -12.71
C THR A 333 1.31 -14.23 -13.52
N SER A 334 1.49 -14.04 -14.83
CA SER A 334 2.17 -15.04 -15.69
C SER A 334 3.63 -15.27 -15.27
N THR A 335 4.31 -14.28 -14.69
CA THR A 335 5.70 -14.44 -14.22
C THR A 335 5.80 -15.21 -12.90
N GLN A 336 4.68 -15.43 -12.20
CA GLN A 336 4.69 -16.03 -10.86
C GLN A 336 4.61 -17.57 -10.87
N GLU A 337 4.39 -18.20 -12.01
CA GLU A 337 4.17 -19.65 -12.13
C GLU A 337 5.28 -20.49 -11.45
N TYR A 338 6.52 -20.03 -11.50
CA TYR A 338 7.68 -20.71 -10.92
C TYR A 338 8.24 -20.04 -9.67
N VAL A 339 7.58 -18.97 -9.17
CA VAL A 339 8.02 -18.27 -7.94
C VAL A 339 7.55 -19.08 -6.72
N THR A 340 8.21 -20.23 -6.53
CA THR A 340 7.90 -21.23 -5.50
C THR A 340 9.18 -21.64 -4.79
N GLY A 341 9.17 -21.65 -3.46
CA GLY A 341 10.35 -22.00 -2.69
C GLY A 341 10.29 -21.52 -1.24
N GLU A 342 11.44 -21.49 -0.61
CA GLU A 342 11.60 -21.09 0.80
C GLU A 342 12.66 -20.00 0.93
N VAL A 343 12.34 -18.98 1.72
CA VAL A 343 13.24 -17.85 2.04
C VAL A 343 13.46 -17.80 3.53
N LYS A 344 14.72 -17.66 3.95
CA LYS A 344 15.12 -17.51 5.35
C LYS A 344 15.81 -16.18 5.58
N PHE A 345 15.37 -15.45 6.61
CA PHE A 345 15.94 -14.19 7.05
C PHE A 345 16.38 -14.22 8.50
N LYS A 346 17.30 -13.31 8.84
CA LYS A 346 17.54 -12.84 10.21
C LYS A 346 17.08 -11.39 10.32
N LEU A 347 16.09 -11.13 11.18
CA LEU A 347 15.60 -9.78 11.50
C LEU A 347 16.46 -9.18 12.61
N TYR A 348 16.98 -7.98 12.40
CA TYR A 348 17.86 -7.35 13.37
C TYR A 348 17.93 -5.83 13.18
N LYS A 349 17.49 -5.07 14.18
CA LYS A 349 17.66 -3.60 14.30
C LYS A 349 17.42 -2.86 12.97
N GLY A 350 16.20 -2.94 12.45
CA GLY A 350 15.77 -2.29 11.21
C GLY A 350 16.22 -3.01 9.93
N ASN A 351 17.00 -4.09 10.02
CA ASN A 351 17.56 -4.80 8.88
C ASN A 351 16.93 -6.18 8.67
N ILE A 352 16.81 -6.55 7.40
CA ILE A 352 16.43 -7.87 6.93
C ILE A 352 17.68 -8.50 6.31
N ILE A 353 18.30 -9.44 7.03
CA ILE A 353 19.57 -10.06 6.64
C ILE A 353 19.26 -11.39 5.97
N LYS A 354 19.75 -11.59 4.73
CA LYS A 354 19.61 -12.86 3.99
C LYS A 354 20.29 -14.01 4.75
N ALA A 355 19.55 -15.12 4.92
CA ALA A 355 20.05 -16.31 5.59
C ALA A 355 19.87 -17.60 4.75
N GLY A 356 19.32 -17.47 3.55
CA GLY A 356 19.20 -18.56 2.58
C GLY A 356 17.90 -18.48 1.77
N THR A 357 17.96 -18.98 0.53
CA THR A 357 16.81 -19.10 -0.36
C THR A 357 16.93 -20.37 -1.17
N THR A 358 15.87 -21.13 -1.27
CA THR A 358 15.80 -22.38 -2.03
C THR A 358 14.56 -22.42 -2.90
N SER A 359 14.70 -23.01 -4.10
CA SER A 359 13.57 -23.25 -5.01
C SER A 359 13.82 -24.48 -5.86
N PRO A 360 12.78 -25.30 -6.12
CA PRO A 360 12.91 -26.36 -7.12
C PRO A 360 13.05 -25.83 -8.55
N TYR A 361 12.76 -24.57 -8.79
CA TYR A 361 12.87 -23.89 -10.08
C TYR A 361 14.06 -22.94 -10.17
N SER A 362 15.06 -23.10 -9.27
CA SER A 362 16.25 -22.27 -9.24
C SER A 362 17.00 -22.29 -10.57
N LEU A 363 17.29 -21.11 -11.10
CA LEU A 363 18.20 -20.93 -12.24
C LEU A 363 19.67 -20.86 -11.80
N TYR A 364 19.93 -20.76 -10.49
CA TYR A 364 21.28 -20.82 -9.97
C TYR A 364 21.78 -22.26 -10.00
N ASN A 365 22.81 -22.51 -10.81
CA ASN A 365 23.49 -23.79 -10.91
C ASN A 365 24.88 -23.64 -10.29
N GLU A 366 25.10 -24.30 -9.15
CA GLU A 366 26.36 -24.22 -8.41
C GLU A 366 27.56 -24.66 -9.26
N SER A 367 27.41 -25.71 -10.07
CA SER A 367 28.49 -26.19 -10.94
C SER A 367 28.88 -25.22 -12.04
N LEU A 368 27.93 -24.44 -12.55
CA LEU A 368 28.18 -23.37 -13.55
C LEU A 368 28.74 -22.10 -12.92
N ALA A 369 28.33 -21.79 -11.69
CA ALA A 369 28.71 -20.57 -10.98
C ALA A 369 30.00 -20.72 -10.16
N SER A 370 30.47 -21.94 -9.95
CA SER A 370 31.62 -22.23 -9.09
C SER A 370 32.92 -21.75 -9.72
N PHE A 371 33.77 -21.12 -8.90
CA PHE A 371 35.16 -20.77 -9.28
C PHE A 371 36.15 -21.92 -9.09
N THR A 372 35.72 -23.06 -8.54
CA THR A 372 36.61 -24.17 -8.13
C THR A 372 36.38 -25.47 -8.86
N THR A 373 35.27 -25.61 -9.59
CA THR A 373 34.93 -26.84 -10.34
C THR A 373 35.08 -26.63 -11.82
N GLY A 374 35.38 -27.70 -12.54
CA GLY A 374 35.70 -27.70 -13.98
C GLY A 374 34.60 -27.13 -14.88
N ASP A 375 35.00 -26.87 -16.07
CA ASP A 375 34.27 -26.12 -17.08
C ASP A 375 33.10 -26.95 -17.63
N LEU A 376 31.85 -26.49 -17.35
CA LEU A 376 30.66 -27.07 -17.93
C LEU A 376 30.30 -26.48 -19.30
N TYR A 377 31.02 -25.45 -19.76
CA TYR A 377 30.88 -24.87 -21.09
C TYR A 377 32.30 -24.46 -21.61
N ASP A 378 32.43 -24.32 -22.94
CA ASP A 378 33.68 -23.87 -23.56
C ASP A 378 33.85 -22.34 -23.34
N HIS A 379 34.89 -21.95 -22.59
CA HIS A 379 35.22 -20.54 -22.32
C HIS A 379 35.51 -19.75 -23.62
N ASN A 380 35.86 -20.41 -24.73
CA ASN A 380 36.06 -19.76 -26.01
C ASN A 380 34.76 -19.17 -26.58
N ASP A 381 33.59 -19.69 -26.21
CA ASP A 381 32.29 -19.16 -26.65
C ASP A 381 32.11 -17.70 -26.20
N ALA A 382 32.65 -17.33 -25.05
CA ALA A 382 32.64 -15.95 -24.58
C ALA A 382 33.44 -15.01 -25.50
N SER A 383 34.51 -15.47 -26.13
CA SER A 383 35.31 -14.66 -27.05
C SER A 383 34.52 -14.27 -28.30
N GLY A 384 33.77 -15.22 -28.88
CA GLY A 384 32.90 -14.98 -30.00
C GLY A 384 31.76 -14.00 -29.64
N PHE A 385 31.12 -14.25 -28.51
CA PHE A 385 30.07 -13.37 -28.01
C PHE A 385 30.57 -11.93 -27.77
N ILE A 386 31.71 -11.75 -27.08
CA ILE A 386 32.28 -10.42 -26.77
C ILE A 386 32.66 -9.68 -28.05
N THR A 387 33.21 -10.40 -29.04
CA THR A 387 33.57 -9.82 -30.34
C THR A 387 32.35 -9.22 -31.06
N LEU A 388 31.26 -9.97 -31.17
CA LEU A 388 30.03 -9.53 -31.84
C LEU A 388 29.30 -8.45 -31.01
N PHE A 389 29.16 -8.65 -29.71
CA PHE A 389 28.48 -7.72 -28.82
C PHE A 389 29.23 -6.39 -28.72
N GLY A 390 30.57 -6.41 -28.84
CA GLY A 390 31.43 -5.22 -28.80
C GLY A 390 31.55 -4.47 -30.14
N LEU A 391 31.05 -5.01 -31.27
CA LEU A 391 31.21 -4.37 -32.59
C LEU A 391 30.73 -2.91 -32.63
N PRO A 392 29.57 -2.52 -32.09
CA PRO A 392 29.14 -1.12 -32.13
C PRO A 392 30.13 -0.19 -31.42
N LEU A 393 30.72 -0.63 -30.30
CA LEU A 393 31.72 0.13 -29.56
C LEU A 393 33.00 0.31 -30.36
N LYS A 394 33.48 -0.81 -30.99
CA LYS A 394 34.68 -0.80 -31.82
C LYS A 394 34.50 0.12 -33.04
N VAL A 395 33.40 0.00 -33.76
CA VAL A 395 33.11 0.85 -34.94
C VAL A 395 33.02 2.32 -34.56
N ARG A 396 32.34 2.64 -33.46
CA ARG A 396 32.27 4.01 -32.93
C ARG A 396 33.66 4.57 -32.61
N ALA A 397 34.52 3.77 -31.93
CA ALA A 397 35.85 4.20 -31.59
C ALA A 397 36.72 4.50 -32.84
N MET A 398 36.66 3.61 -33.85
CA MET A 398 37.33 3.81 -35.14
C MET A 398 36.89 5.10 -35.85
N LYS A 399 35.58 5.36 -35.87
CA LYS A 399 35.05 6.59 -36.50
C LYS A 399 35.47 7.86 -35.73
N LEU A 400 35.51 7.84 -34.42
CA LEU A 400 36.01 8.96 -33.63
C LEU A 400 37.50 9.23 -33.87
N GLN A 401 38.32 8.18 -34.02
CA GLN A 401 39.73 8.32 -34.39
C GLN A 401 39.89 8.94 -35.77
N GLU A 402 39.14 8.48 -36.78
CA GLU A 402 39.16 9.03 -38.15
C GLU A 402 38.79 10.54 -38.16
N VAL A 403 37.75 10.94 -37.38
CA VAL A 403 37.30 12.34 -37.31
C VAL A 403 38.33 13.20 -36.60
N ASN A 404 38.94 12.72 -35.53
CA ASN A 404 39.95 13.50 -34.79
C ASN A 404 41.26 13.65 -35.57
N ALA A 405 41.65 12.63 -36.33
CA ALA A 405 42.82 12.72 -37.20
C ALA A 405 42.67 13.74 -38.34
N LYS A 406 41.43 14.05 -38.76
CA LYS A 406 41.13 15.07 -39.78
C LYS A 406 41.05 16.48 -39.22
N LYS A 407 41.03 16.64 -37.90
CA LYS A 407 40.98 17.95 -37.20
C LYS A 407 42.37 18.49 -36.82
N ASN A 408 43.35 17.59 -36.81
CA ASN A 408 44.79 17.92 -36.63
C ASN A 408 45.47 17.97 -38.00
#